data_f34d4728d4f1cb9ff6887009d5654478
#
_entry.id   f34d4728d4f1cb9ff6887009d5654478
#
_cell.length_a   1.000
_cell.length_b   1.000
_cell.length_c   1.000
_cell.angle_alpha   90.00
_cell.angle_beta   90.00
_cell.angle_gamma   90.00
#
_symmetry.space_group_name_H-M   'P 1'
#
loop_
_entity.id
_entity.type
_entity.pdbx_description
1 polymer ?
#
loop_
_entity_poly.entity_id
_entity_poly.type
_entity_poly.pdbx_seq_one_letter_code
_entity_poly.pdbx_strand_id
1 'polypeptide(L)'
;MPSYAQTPDGIKMLGTISLLLRGIPFIYQGQEIGMRNAKWNSMEEFDDISTKDQYHTAREAGLSDQEALEVCSRMSRDNARTPMQWTSGENGGFTKGTPWLKVNPLFKDVNVEAQEQHPDSVLNYYRKLVALRKSDELKEVFTYGEFLPEYENVDGVMAFYRKDESKCILVAANFGKDAATIKLKSEIEKVWLSNRIDGTVDCEKDSLNLRSCEVVVLELENHK
;
A
#
# COMPACT_ATOMS: atom_id res chain seq x y z
N MET A 1 -12.44 -3.08 3.90
CA MET A 1 -10.99 -2.87 3.71
C MET A 1 -10.32 -3.16 5.05
N PRO A 2 -9.23 -3.93 5.09
CA PRO A 2 -8.52 -4.21 6.34
C PRO A 2 -8.08 -2.92 7.05
N SER A 3 -7.98 -2.95 8.38
CA SER A 3 -7.67 -1.75 9.17
C SER A 3 -6.32 -1.13 8.82
N TYR A 4 -5.31 -1.96 8.52
CA TYR A 4 -3.98 -1.47 8.13
C TYR A 4 -3.99 -0.70 6.80
N ALA A 5 -4.86 -1.03 5.86
CA ALA A 5 -4.97 -0.30 4.59
C ALA A 5 -5.64 1.08 4.71
N GLN A 6 -6.01 1.50 5.93
CA GLN A 6 -6.67 2.78 6.20
C GLN A 6 -5.75 3.81 6.85
N THR A 7 -4.52 3.44 7.18
CA THR A 7 -3.53 4.34 7.79
C THR A 7 -2.42 4.68 6.80
N PRO A 8 -1.78 5.85 6.89
CA PRO A 8 -0.63 6.18 6.06
C PRO A 8 0.49 5.14 6.14
N ASP A 9 0.81 4.64 7.33
CA ASP A 9 1.84 3.63 7.53
C ASP A 9 1.48 2.30 6.86
N GLY A 10 0.22 1.86 6.99
CA GLY A 10 -0.24 0.65 6.33
C GLY A 10 -0.26 0.76 4.80
N ILE A 11 -0.57 1.95 4.26
CA ILE A 11 -0.52 2.20 2.81
C ILE A 11 0.94 2.18 2.32
N LYS A 12 1.86 2.79 3.06
CA LYS A 12 3.30 2.73 2.77
C LYS A 12 3.82 1.30 2.82
N MET A 13 3.41 0.52 3.84
CA MET A 13 3.75 -0.89 3.98
C MET A 13 3.28 -1.71 2.78
N LEU A 14 2.02 -1.58 2.38
CA LEU A 14 1.46 -2.26 1.21
C LEU A 14 2.19 -1.88 -0.08
N GLY A 15 2.51 -0.59 -0.25
CA GLY A 15 3.30 -0.10 -1.38
C GLY A 15 4.69 -0.73 -1.44
N THR A 16 5.37 -0.80 -0.31
CA THR A 16 6.71 -1.41 -0.22
C THR A 16 6.69 -2.88 -0.63
N ILE A 17 5.78 -3.66 -0.05
CA ILE A 17 5.62 -5.07 -0.42
C ILE A 17 5.32 -5.20 -1.92
N SER A 18 4.31 -4.48 -2.41
CA SER A 18 3.88 -4.58 -3.82
C SER A 18 4.99 -4.23 -4.80
N LEU A 19 5.77 -3.16 -4.52
CA LEU A 19 6.80 -2.71 -5.44
C LEU A 19 8.11 -3.50 -5.35
N LEU A 20 8.39 -4.18 -4.23
CA LEU A 20 9.65 -4.91 -4.04
C LEU A 20 9.52 -6.43 -4.24
N LEU A 21 8.31 -6.96 -4.39
CA LEU A 21 8.10 -8.34 -4.87
C LEU A 21 8.80 -8.57 -6.21
N ARG A 22 9.05 -9.84 -6.51
CA ARG A 22 9.54 -10.25 -7.83
C ARG A 22 8.47 -10.03 -8.90
N GLY A 23 8.83 -9.41 -10.00
CA GLY A 23 7.94 -9.13 -11.12
C GLY A 23 7.97 -7.67 -11.54
N ILE A 24 7.06 -7.31 -12.45
CA ILE A 24 6.89 -5.94 -12.93
C ILE A 24 5.91 -5.24 -12.00
N PRO A 25 6.33 -4.19 -11.28
CA PRO A 25 5.45 -3.47 -10.39
C PRO A 25 4.52 -2.55 -11.19
N PHE A 26 3.27 -2.49 -10.77
CA PHE A 26 2.29 -1.52 -11.26
C PHE A 26 1.83 -0.64 -10.10
N ILE A 27 1.76 0.65 -10.35
CA ILE A 27 1.12 1.61 -9.44
C ILE A 27 -0.18 2.04 -10.11
N TYR A 28 -1.31 1.71 -9.49
CA TYR A 28 -2.60 2.16 -9.97
C TYR A 28 -2.83 3.61 -9.54
N GLN A 29 -3.48 4.42 -10.38
CA GLN A 29 -3.75 5.84 -10.09
C GLN A 29 -4.42 6.02 -8.72
N GLY A 30 -3.85 6.92 -7.91
CA GLY A 30 -4.32 7.21 -6.56
C GLY A 30 -3.77 6.28 -5.47
N GLN A 31 -3.17 5.15 -5.81
CA GLN A 31 -2.49 4.29 -4.84
C GLN A 31 -1.34 5.04 -4.17
N GLU A 32 -0.60 5.82 -4.95
CA GLU A 32 0.56 6.61 -4.52
C GLU A 32 0.22 7.77 -3.57
N ILE A 33 -1.04 8.14 -3.47
CA ILE A 33 -1.53 9.14 -2.50
C ILE A 33 -2.45 8.53 -1.45
N GLY A 34 -2.68 7.22 -1.51
CA GLY A 34 -3.55 6.52 -0.56
C GLY A 34 -5.02 6.82 -0.75
N MET A 35 -5.51 6.98 -1.98
CA MET A 35 -6.94 7.07 -2.28
C MET A 35 -7.67 5.84 -1.76
N ARG A 36 -8.89 6.05 -1.29
CA ARG A 36 -9.76 5.02 -0.70
C ARG A 36 -11.07 4.92 -1.46
N ASN A 37 -11.85 3.89 -1.17
CA ASN A 37 -13.21 3.76 -1.69
C ASN A 37 -14.03 5.01 -1.38
N ALA A 38 -14.83 5.44 -2.35
CA ALA A 38 -15.78 6.52 -2.16
C ALA A 38 -16.95 6.06 -1.28
N LYS A 39 -17.59 7.00 -0.61
CA LYS A 39 -18.87 6.74 0.05
C LYS A 39 -19.99 6.89 -0.98
N TRP A 40 -20.69 5.80 -1.25
CA TRP A 40 -21.84 5.75 -2.15
C TRP A 40 -23.13 5.85 -1.34
N ASN A 41 -24.09 6.66 -1.82
CA ASN A 41 -25.32 6.93 -1.09
C ASN A 41 -26.54 6.24 -1.71
N SER A 42 -26.44 5.87 -3.01
CA SER A 42 -27.50 5.17 -3.74
C SER A 42 -26.93 4.40 -4.92
N MET A 43 -27.72 3.52 -5.51
CA MET A 43 -27.33 2.71 -6.66
C MET A 43 -27.25 3.51 -7.97
N GLU A 44 -27.93 4.64 -8.06
CA GLU A 44 -27.89 5.55 -9.21
C GLU A 44 -26.50 6.21 -9.38
N GLU A 45 -25.72 6.28 -8.30
CA GLU A 45 -24.35 6.82 -8.37
C GLU A 45 -23.35 5.87 -9.04
N PHE A 46 -23.71 4.58 -9.23
CA PHE A 46 -22.83 3.59 -9.85
C PHE A 46 -23.09 3.49 -11.35
N ASP A 47 -22.01 3.33 -12.11
CA ASP A 47 -22.06 3.00 -13.53
C ASP A 47 -21.68 1.54 -13.81
N ASP A 48 -21.02 0.88 -12.89
CA ASP A 48 -20.61 -0.52 -13.00
C ASP A 48 -21.81 -1.47 -13.02
N ILE A 49 -22.06 -2.08 -14.20
CA ILE A 49 -23.14 -3.05 -14.41
C ILE A 49 -23.06 -4.22 -13.42
N SER A 50 -21.85 -4.75 -13.16
CA SER A 50 -21.66 -5.85 -12.22
C SER A 50 -22.09 -5.47 -10.79
N THR A 51 -21.88 -4.23 -10.38
CA THR A 51 -22.34 -3.73 -9.08
C THR A 51 -23.86 -3.68 -9.02
N LYS A 52 -24.52 -3.25 -10.10
CA LYS A 52 -25.99 -3.22 -10.20
C LYS A 52 -26.58 -4.63 -10.16
N ASP A 53 -26.01 -5.58 -10.87
CA ASP A 53 -26.45 -6.98 -10.86
C ASP A 53 -26.28 -7.62 -9.47
N GLN A 54 -25.13 -7.38 -8.80
CA GLN A 54 -24.88 -7.86 -7.45
C GLN A 54 -25.87 -7.27 -6.43
N TYR A 55 -26.25 -6.01 -6.58
CA TYR A 55 -27.24 -5.37 -5.73
C TYR A 55 -28.61 -6.05 -5.88
N HIS A 56 -29.08 -6.31 -7.12
CA HIS A 56 -30.33 -7.03 -7.33
C HIS A 56 -30.29 -8.43 -6.70
N THR A 57 -29.21 -9.17 -6.91
CA THR A 57 -29.02 -10.49 -6.28
C THR A 57 -29.06 -10.43 -4.75
N ALA A 58 -28.42 -9.43 -4.15
CA ALA A 58 -28.44 -9.24 -2.70
C ALA A 58 -29.84 -8.91 -2.18
N ARG A 59 -30.62 -8.10 -2.92
CA ARG A 59 -32.02 -7.79 -2.61
C ARG A 59 -32.92 -9.03 -2.70
N GLU A 60 -32.75 -9.83 -3.74
CA GLU A 60 -33.46 -11.10 -3.91
C GLU A 60 -33.14 -12.11 -2.80
N ALA A 61 -31.90 -12.08 -2.28
CA ALA A 61 -31.48 -12.86 -1.13
C ALA A 61 -32.01 -12.34 0.21
N GLY A 62 -32.77 -11.24 0.23
CA GLY A 62 -33.46 -10.71 1.40
C GLY A 62 -32.74 -9.62 2.17
N LEU A 63 -31.61 -9.11 1.68
CA LEU A 63 -30.95 -7.96 2.30
C LEU A 63 -31.81 -6.69 2.13
N SER A 64 -31.80 -5.80 3.12
CA SER A 64 -32.37 -4.46 2.96
C SER A 64 -31.61 -3.63 1.93
N ASP A 65 -32.20 -2.56 1.41
CA ASP A 65 -31.56 -1.64 0.47
C ASP A 65 -30.19 -1.15 0.99
N GLN A 66 -30.16 -0.78 2.26
CA GLN A 66 -28.94 -0.26 2.88
C GLN A 66 -27.85 -1.32 3.00
N GLU A 67 -28.20 -2.54 3.42
CA GLU A 67 -27.24 -3.66 3.51
C GLU A 67 -26.71 -4.05 2.14
N ALA A 68 -27.57 -4.16 1.13
CA ALA A 68 -27.19 -4.47 -0.24
C ALA A 68 -26.25 -3.38 -0.82
N LEU A 69 -26.61 -2.10 -0.62
CA LEU A 69 -25.78 -0.97 -1.01
C LEU A 69 -24.39 -1.00 -0.34
N GLU A 70 -24.35 -1.26 0.96
CA GLU A 70 -23.09 -1.31 1.73
C GLU A 70 -22.18 -2.43 1.23
N VAL A 71 -22.72 -3.64 1.02
CA VAL A 71 -21.94 -4.78 0.53
C VAL A 71 -21.40 -4.50 -0.88
N CYS A 72 -22.26 -4.06 -1.80
CA CYS A 72 -21.88 -3.77 -3.19
C CYS A 72 -20.88 -2.62 -3.29
N SER A 73 -21.03 -1.57 -2.48
CA SER A 73 -20.12 -0.42 -2.44
C SER A 73 -18.69 -0.80 -2.11
N ARG A 74 -18.49 -1.81 -1.26
CA ARG A 74 -17.14 -2.25 -0.87
C ARG A 74 -16.36 -2.87 -2.02
N MET A 75 -17.05 -3.56 -2.93
CA MET A 75 -16.43 -4.38 -3.98
C MET A 75 -16.56 -3.77 -5.38
N SER A 76 -17.29 -2.66 -5.52
CA SER A 76 -17.51 -2.02 -6.81
C SER A 76 -16.20 -1.59 -7.47
N ARG A 77 -16.07 -1.89 -8.77
CA ARG A 77 -14.98 -1.39 -9.61
C ARG A 77 -14.99 0.12 -9.77
N ASP A 78 -16.12 0.77 -9.55
CA ASP A 78 -16.22 2.24 -9.64
C ASP A 78 -15.38 2.95 -8.56
N ASN A 79 -15.07 2.27 -7.44
CA ASN A 79 -14.10 2.80 -6.47
C ASN A 79 -12.73 3.10 -7.08
N ALA A 80 -12.28 2.28 -8.03
CA ALA A 80 -11.02 2.46 -8.73
C ALA A 80 -11.12 3.40 -9.94
N ARG A 81 -12.31 3.87 -10.29
CA ARG A 81 -12.60 4.72 -11.46
C ARG A 81 -12.96 6.15 -11.07
N THR A 82 -13.05 6.45 -9.77
CA THR A 82 -13.28 7.82 -9.29
C THR A 82 -12.16 8.74 -9.77
N PRO A 83 -12.46 10.04 -10.02
CA PRO A 83 -11.45 11.01 -10.46
C PRO A 83 -10.24 11.07 -9.54
N MET A 84 -9.03 11.20 -10.13
CA MET A 84 -7.80 11.44 -9.40
C MET A 84 -7.89 12.73 -8.59
N GLN A 85 -7.39 12.70 -7.36
CA GLN A 85 -7.44 13.80 -6.42
C GLN A 85 -6.17 14.65 -6.51
N TRP A 86 -6.17 15.67 -7.36
CA TRP A 86 -5.00 16.53 -7.59
C TRP A 86 -4.86 17.62 -6.56
N THR A 87 -5.98 18.30 -6.21
CA THR A 87 -6.00 19.44 -5.29
C THR A 87 -7.21 19.39 -4.38
N SER A 88 -7.27 20.27 -3.38
CA SER A 88 -8.46 20.48 -2.54
C SER A 88 -9.56 21.35 -3.20
N GLY A 89 -9.32 21.84 -4.43
CA GLY A 89 -10.24 22.70 -5.18
C GLY A 89 -11.41 21.97 -5.83
N GLU A 90 -12.15 22.67 -6.68
CA GLU A 90 -13.33 22.13 -7.36
C GLU A 90 -13.01 20.84 -8.11
N ASN A 91 -13.89 19.84 -7.98
CA ASN A 91 -13.74 18.50 -8.55
C ASN A 91 -12.39 17.84 -8.25
N GLY A 92 -11.75 18.17 -7.12
CA GLY A 92 -10.43 17.66 -6.78
C GLY A 92 -9.32 18.11 -7.74
N GLY A 93 -9.55 19.19 -8.50
CA GLY A 93 -8.63 19.65 -9.56
C GLY A 93 -8.62 18.75 -10.81
N PHE A 94 -9.52 17.77 -10.89
CA PHE A 94 -9.54 16.81 -12.01
C PHE A 94 -10.13 17.40 -13.30
N THR A 95 -11.24 18.15 -13.18
CA THR A 95 -11.93 18.75 -14.32
C THR A 95 -12.68 20.02 -13.93
N LYS A 96 -12.90 20.92 -14.91
CA LYS A 96 -13.79 22.07 -14.79
C LYS A 96 -15.24 21.73 -15.17
N GLY A 97 -15.48 20.57 -15.77
CA GLY A 97 -16.82 20.09 -16.15
C GLY A 97 -17.35 19.08 -15.12
N THR A 98 -18.44 18.40 -15.49
CA THR A 98 -19.00 17.31 -14.69
C THR A 98 -18.17 16.04 -14.91
N PRO A 99 -17.57 15.46 -13.88
CA PRO A 99 -16.84 14.20 -14.02
C PRO A 99 -17.81 13.04 -14.26
N TRP A 100 -17.32 11.98 -14.93
CA TRP A 100 -18.10 10.78 -15.17
C TRP A 100 -18.66 10.14 -13.90
N LEU A 101 -17.77 9.83 -12.95
CA LEU A 101 -18.16 9.41 -11.60
C LEU A 101 -17.91 10.56 -10.61
N LYS A 102 -18.60 10.53 -9.49
CA LYS A 102 -18.42 11.55 -8.47
C LYS A 102 -16.99 11.56 -7.94
N VAL A 103 -16.51 12.75 -7.59
CA VAL A 103 -15.25 12.91 -6.88
C VAL A 103 -15.40 12.39 -5.44
N ASN A 104 -14.46 11.58 -5.00
CA ASN A 104 -14.44 11.12 -3.62
C ASN A 104 -14.27 12.31 -2.66
N PRO A 105 -15.17 12.53 -1.69
CA PRO A 105 -15.11 13.67 -0.77
C PRO A 105 -13.79 13.81 -0.01
N LEU A 106 -13.01 12.74 0.10
CA LEU A 106 -11.69 12.75 0.74
C LEU A 106 -10.65 13.60 -0.01
N PHE A 107 -10.95 14.11 -1.21
CA PHE A 107 -10.02 14.97 -1.96
C PHE A 107 -9.60 16.23 -1.21
N LYS A 108 -10.39 16.67 -0.24
CA LYS A 108 -10.05 17.83 0.59
C LYS A 108 -8.83 17.59 1.48
N ASP A 109 -8.67 16.36 1.94
CA ASP A 109 -7.60 15.96 2.86
C ASP A 109 -6.53 15.10 2.19
N VAL A 110 -6.94 14.28 1.21
CA VAL A 110 -6.06 13.37 0.47
C VAL A 110 -5.97 13.82 -0.98
N ASN A 111 -4.91 14.53 -1.32
CA ASN A 111 -4.66 15.00 -2.69
C ASN A 111 -3.16 15.20 -2.94
N VAL A 112 -2.78 15.26 -4.21
CA VAL A 112 -1.38 15.39 -4.63
C VAL A 112 -0.76 16.68 -4.09
N GLU A 113 -1.42 17.83 -4.27
CA GLU A 113 -0.90 19.14 -3.88
C GLU A 113 -0.54 19.20 -2.38
N ALA A 114 -1.44 18.73 -1.51
CA ALA A 114 -1.19 18.68 -0.08
C ALA A 114 -0.03 17.75 0.27
N GLN A 115 0.03 16.57 -0.39
CA GLN A 115 1.06 15.58 -0.10
C GLN A 115 2.46 15.95 -0.62
N GLU A 116 2.56 16.74 -1.68
CA GLU A 116 3.85 17.25 -2.17
C GLU A 116 4.57 18.09 -1.13
N GLN A 117 3.83 18.84 -0.32
CA GLN A 117 4.38 19.73 0.70
C GLN A 117 4.82 18.99 1.98
N HIS A 118 4.48 17.72 2.15
CA HIS A 118 4.77 16.95 3.35
C HIS A 118 5.81 15.85 3.06
N PRO A 119 7.04 15.98 3.59
CA PRO A 119 8.13 15.01 3.34
C PRO A 119 7.77 13.56 3.68
N ASP A 120 6.90 13.36 4.68
CA ASP A 120 6.49 12.05 5.18
C ASP A 120 5.16 11.56 4.61
N SER A 121 4.64 12.25 3.58
CA SER A 121 3.41 11.82 2.90
C SER A 121 3.56 10.46 2.23
N VAL A 122 2.44 9.82 1.92
CA VAL A 122 2.39 8.60 1.13
C VAL A 122 3.03 8.82 -0.23
N LEU A 123 2.73 9.94 -0.91
CA LEU A 123 3.29 10.29 -2.21
C LEU A 123 4.82 10.38 -2.18
N ASN A 124 5.37 11.11 -1.22
CA ASN A 124 6.83 11.27 -1.12
C ASN A 124 7.51 9.96 -0.69
N TYR A 125 6.84 9.12 0.08
CA TYR A 125 7.30 7.78 0.38
C TYR A 125 7.35 6.89 -0.89
N TYR A 126 6.31 6.91 -1.73
CA TYR A 126 6.32 6.20 -3.02
C TYR A 126 7.43 6.69 -3.95
N ARG A 127 7.70 8.00 -3.99
CA ARG A 127 8.85 8.55 -4.74
C ARG A 127 10.19 7.96 -4.26
N LYS A 128 10.39 7.90 -2.93
CA LYS A 128 11.58 7.28 -2.33
C LYS A 128 11.66 5.79 -2.70
N LEU A 129 10.56 5.07 -2.62
CA LEU A 129 10.48 3.64 -2.89
C LEU A 129 10.77 3.31 -4.37
N VAL A 130 10.24 4.11 -5.31
CA VAL A 130 10.54 3.97 -6.74
C VAL A 130 12.00 4.31 -7.03
N ALA A 131 12.54 5.36 -6.42
CA ALA A 131 13.95 5.73 -6.54
C ALA A 131 14.86 4.61 -6.01
N LEU A 132 14.54 4.05 -4.85
CA LEU A 132 15.26 2.93 -4.24
C LEU A 132 15.30 1.72 -5.18
N ARG A 133 14.15 1.28 -5.72
CA ARG A 133 14.09 0.13 -6.63
C ARG A 133 14.91 0.33 -7.90
N LYS A 134 15.04 1.59 -8.36
CA LYS A 134 15.74 1.96 -9.60
C LYS A 134 17.20 2.40 -9.37
N SER A 135 17.65 2.47 -8.12
CA SER A 135 19.01 2.88 -7.81
C SER A 135 20.04 1.93 -8.41
N ASP A 136 21.21 2.45 -8.72
CA ASP A 136 22.29 1.63 -9.29
C ASP A 136 22.73 0.51 -8.36
N GLU A 137 22.56 0.71 -7.05
CA GLU A 137 22.91 -0.27 -6.04
C GLU A 137 21.93 -1.43 -5.94
N LEU A 138 20.62 -1.20 -6.24
CA LEU A 138 19.55 -2.18 -5.94
C LEU A 138 18.75 -2.64 -7.17
N LYS A 139 18.87 -1.97 -8.32
CA LYS A 139 18.08 -2.30 -9.52
C LYS A 139 18.28 -3.75 -9.99
N GLU A 140 19.50 -4.27 -9.91
CA GLU A 140 19.81 -5.64 -10.34
C GLU A 140 19.16 -6.67 -9.43
N VAL A 141 19.34 -6.55 -8.11
CA VAL A 141 18.77 -7.50 -7.15
C VAL A 141 17.23 -7.47 -7.14
N PHE A 142 16.61 -6.29 -7.32
CA PHE A 142 15.14 -6.21 -7.41
C PHE A 142 14.58 -6.66 -8.76
N THR A 143 15.36 -6.64 -9.81
CA THR A 143 14.92 -7.09 -11.14
C THR A 143 15.16 -8.59 -11.32
N TYR A 144 16.37 -9.05 -11.09
CA TYR A 144 16.82 -10.40 -11.44
C TYR A 144 17.08 -11.29 -10.23
N GLY A 145 17.29 -10.73 -9.03
CA GLY A 145 17.57 -11.48 -7.81
C GLY A 145 16.49 -12.52 -7.48
N GLU A 146 16.90 -13.57 -6.83
CA GLU A 146 16.00 -14.60 -6.31
C GLU A 146 14.99 -13.99 -5.35
N PHE A 147 13.81 -14.59 -5.30
CA PHE A 147 12.78 -14.30 -4.32
C PHE A 147 12.67 -15.49 -3.39
N LEU A 148 12.98 -15.28 -2.11
CA LEU A 148 12.99 -16.34 -1.09
C LEU A 148 12.05 -15.91 0.04
N PRO A 149 10.85 -16.53 0.15
CA PRO A 149 9.96 -16.31 1.29
C PRO A 149 10.66 -16.73 2.59
N GLU A 150 10.40 -15.98 3.66
CA GLU A 150 11.00 -16.25 4.96
C GLU A 150 10.05 -15.85 6.09
N TYR A 151 10.24 -16.41 7.28
CA TYR A 151 9.45 -16.12 8.49
C TYR A 151 7.96 -16.44 8.38
N GLU A 152 7.57 -17.41 7.54
CA GLU A 152 6.18 -17.83 7.34
C GLU A 152 5.52 -18.38 8.62
N ASN A 153 6.33 -18.76 9.61
CA ASN A 153 5.88 -19.24 10.91
C ASN A 153 5.63 -18.10 11.93
N VAL A 154 5.87 -16.85 11.57
CA VAL A 154 5.61 -15.71 12.44
C VAL A 154 4.29 -15.05 12.05
N ASP A 155 3.30 -15.18 12.93
CA ASP A 155 1.95 -14.68 12.66
C ASP A 155 1.95 -13.16 12.41
N GLY A 156 1.19 -12.75 11.40
CA GLY A 156 1.09 -11.35 10.97
C GLY A 156 2.30 -10.80 10.23
N VAL A 157 3.41 -11.55 10.09
CA VAL A 157 4.59 -11.08 9.36
C VAL A 157 4.58 -11.60 7.93
N MET A 158 4.86 -10.72 6.98
CA MET A 158 5.23 -11.06 5.62
C MET A 158 6.66 -10.59 5.37
N ALA A 159 7.56 -11.54 5.11
CA ALA A 159 8.94 -11.22 4.83
C ALA A 159 9.51 -12.10 3.71
N PHE A 160 10.46 -11.53 2.98
CA PHE A 160 11.15 -12.22 1.91
C PHE A 160 12.54 -11.61 1.67
N TYR A 161 13.45 -12.43 1.18
CA TYR A 161 14.70 -11.95 0.64
C TYR A 161 14.61 -11.72 -0.87
N ARG A 162 15.30 -10.65 -1.31
CA ARG A 162 15.75 -10.50 -2.68
C ARG A 162 17.27 -10.66 -2.66
N LYS A 163 17.77 -11.70 -3.31
CA LYS A 163 19.18 -12.09 -3.20
C LYS A 163 19.80 -12.31 -4.58
N ASP A 164 21.05 -11.85 -4.75
CA ASP A 164 21.92 -12.17 -5.84
C ASP A 164 23.35 -12.50 -5.32
N GLU A 165 24.34 -12.59 -6.19
CA GLU A 165 25.72 -12.89 -5.79
C GLU A 165 26.34 -11.80 -4.90
N SER A 166 25.87 -10.56 -5.01
CA SER A 166 26.43 -9.38 -4.36
C SER A 166 25.62 -8.89 -3.17
N LYS A 167 24.31 -9.14 -3.12
CA LYS A 167 23.40 -8.53 -2.15
C LYS A 167 22.38 -9.51 -1.60
N CYS A 168 22.08 -9.31 -0.31
CA CYS A 168 21.00 -9.98 0.42
C CYS A 168 20.09 -8.92 1.03
N ILE A 169 18.95 -8.65 0.40
CA ILE A 169 18.00 -7.63 0.83
C ILE A 169 16.79 -8.30 1.47
N LEU A 170 16.59 -8.06 2.76
CA LEU A 170 15.39 -8.44 3.49
C LEU A 170 14.34 -7.33 3.37
N VAL A 171 13.14 -7.70 2.94
CA VAL A 171 11.92 -6.88 3.06
C VAL A 171 11.03 -7.57 4.09
N ALA A 172 10.74 -6.90 5.20
CA ALA A 172 9.92 -7.45 6.28
C ALA A 172 8.84 -6.47 6.71
N ALA A 173 7.60 -6.95 6.79
CA ALA A 173 6.42 -6.16 7.12
C ALA A 173 5.54 -6.86 8.16
N ASN A 174 5.01 -6.10 9.10
CA ASN A 174 4.07 -6.59 10.10
C ASN A 174 2.66 -6.09 9.81
N PHE A 175 1.80 -7.00 9.35
CA PHE A 175 0.36 -6.78 9.12
C PHE A 175 -0.50 -6.99 10.37
N GLY A 176 0.12 -7.49 11.45
CA GLY A 176 -0.53 -7.71 12.74
C GLY A 176 -0.91 -6.40 13.43
N LYS A 177 -1.77 -6.51 14.44
CA LYS A 177 -2.16 -5.38 15.29
C LYS A 177 -1.12 -5.12 16.38
N ASP A 178 -0.45 -6.16 16.82
CA ASP A 178 0.59 -6.13 17.84
C ASP A 178 1.98 -6.14 17.23
N ALA A 179 2.99 -5.79 18.01
CA ALA A 179 4.37 -5.91 17.55
C ALA A 179 4.76 -7.37 17.35
N ALA A 180 5.58 -7.62 16.34
CA ALA A 180 6.12 -8.94 16.03
C ALA A 180 7.64 -8.90 16.04
N THR A 181 8.27 -9.98 16.50
CA THR A 181 9.74 -10.13 16.52
C THR A 181 10.14 -11.23 15.56
N ILE A 182 11.10 -10.95 14.70
CA ILE A 182 11.77 -11.96 13.88
C ILE A 182 13.26 -12.04 14.20
N LYS A 183 13.81 -13.23 14.05
CA LYS A 183 15.23 -13.46 14.32
C LYS A 183 16.03 -13.44 13.03
N LEU A 184 16.88 -12.43 12.86
CA LEU A 184 17.71 -12.27 11.68
C LEU A 184 18.76 -13.40 11.60
N LYS A 185 19.08 -13.81 10.37
CA LYS A 185 20.09 -14.86 10.09
C LYS A 185 21.50 -14.28 9.92
N SER A 186 21.62 -12.98 9.73
CA SER A 186 22.88 -12.25 9.50
C SER A 186 22.76 -10.84 10.05
N GLU A 187 23.88 -10.16 10.22
CA GLU A 187 23.94 -8.78 10.69
C GLU A 187 23.40 -7.80 9.66
N ILE A 188 22.87 -6.67 10.13
CA ILE A 188 22.37 -5.60 9.26
C ILE A 188 23.56 -4.75 8.83
N GLU A 189 23.86 -4.76 7.53
CA GLU A 189 24.87 -3.86 6.95
C GLU A 189 24.30 -2.46 6.71
N LYS A 190 23.03 -2.39 6.24
CA LYS A 190 22.41 -1.11 5.89
C LYS A 190 20.89 -1.15 6.01
N VAL A 191 20.33 -0.06 6.53
CA VAL A 191 18.89 0.23 6.44
C VAL A 191 18.66 1.07 5.20
N TRP A 192 17.93 0.51 4.23
CA TRP A 192 17.60 1.19 2.98
C TRP A 192 16.33 2.01 3.08
N LEU A 193 15.32 1.48 3.76
CA LEU A 193 14.02 2.13 3.91
C LEU A 193 13.30 1.63 5.15
N SER A 194 12.62 2.55 5.82
CA SER A 194 11.60 2.28 6.83
C SER A 194 10.39 3.17 6.53
N ASN A 195 9.18 2.71 6.81
CA ASN A 195 7.99 3.55 6.69
C ASN A 195 7.76 4.44 7.91
N ARG A 196 8.62 4.36 8.91
CA ARG A 196 8.55 5.23 10.09
C ARG A 196 9.24 6.56 9.84
N ILE A 197 8.63 7.63 10.40
CA ILE A 197 9.13 9.02 10.26
C ILE A 197 10.52 9.16 10.85
N ASP A 198 10.78 8.51 11.98
CA ASP A 198 12.07 8.54 12.69
C ASP A 198 13.15 7.73 11.95
N GLY A 199 12.77 6.93 10.96
CA GLY A 199 13.69 6.06 10.22
C GLY A 199 14.35 4.98 11.07
N THR A 200 13.96 4.86 12.35
CA THR A 200 14.58 3.90 13.27
C THR A 200 14.14 2.48 12.96
N VAL A 201 15.06 1.55 13.15
CA VAL A 201 14.83 0.11 13.11
C VAL A 201 15.17 -0.43 14.49
N ASP A 202 14.18 -1.04 15.13
CA ASP A 202 14.34 -1.63 16.46
C ASP A 202 14.92 -3.04 16.31
N CYS A 203 16.23 -3.14 16.42
CA CYS A 203 16.97 -4.40 16.34
C CYS A 203 17.96 -4.53 17.49
N GLU A 204 17.74 -5.50 18.35
CA GLU A 204 18.67 -5.87 19.41
C GLU A 204 19.38 -7.17 19.06
N LYS A 205 20.70 -7.11 18.83
CA LYS A 205 21.51 -8.24 18.33
C LYS A 205 20.95 -8.75 17.00
N ASP A 206 20.30 -9.93 17.01
CA ASP A 206 19.67 -10.58 15.90
C ASP A 206 18.13 -10.51 15.92
N SER A 207 17.55 -9.80 16.89
CA SER A 207 16.09 -9.72 17.11
C SER A 207 15.55 -8.41 16.55
N LEU A 208 14.89 -8.47 15.40
CA LEU A 208 14.23 -7.33 14.76
C LEU A 208 12.78 -7.26 15.23
N ASN A 209 12.42 -6.14 15.88
CA ASN A 209 11.07 -5.86 16.35
C ASN A 209 10.34 -4.97 15.35
N LEU A 210 9.23 -5.45 14.82
CA LEU A 210 8.38 -4.74 13.88
C LEU A 210 7.08 -4.32 14.58
N ARG A 211 6.85 -3.02 14.68
CA ARG A 211 5.57 -2.48 15.17
C ARG A 211 4.44 -2.79 14.19
N SER A 212 3.20 -2.67 14.63
CA SER A 212 2.03 -2.78 13.73
C SER A 212 2.16 -1.83 12.52
N CYS A 213 1.86 -2.32 11.33
CA CYS A 213 1.98 -1.61 10.05
C CYS A 213 3.40 -1.11 9.74
N GLU A 214 4.43 -1.67 10.35
CA GLU A 214 5.81 -1.35 10.03
C GLU A 214 6.33 -2.21 8.89
N VAL A 215 7.10 -1.60 8.01
CA VAL A 215 7.88 -2.27 6.97
C VAL A 215 9.29 -1.71 6.93
N VAL A 216 10.26 -2.61 6.79
CA VAL A 216 11.67 -2.27 6.66
C VAL A 216 12.28 -2.95 5.42
N VAL A 217 13.27 -2.28 4.83
CA VAL A 217 14.11 -2.82 3.74
C VAL A 217 15.55 -2.76 4.24
N LEU A 218 16.13 -3.91 4.49
CA LEU A 218 17.45 -4.06 5.09
C LEU A 218 18.40 -4.80 4.15
N GLU A 219 19.63 -4.35 4.07
CA GLU A 219 20.72 -5.14 3.51
C GLU A 219 21.38 -5.90 4.65
N LEU A 220 21.49 -7.20 4.49
CA LEU A 220 22.14 -8.09 5.46
C LEU A 220 23.45 -8.62 4.88
N GLU A 221 24.38 -8.99 5.75
CA GLU A 221 25.60 -9.68 5.35
C GLU A 221 25.26 -10.88 4.44
N ASN A 222 25.87 -10.90 3.28
CA ASN A 222 25.65 -11.94 2.27
C ASN A 222 26.65 -13.08 2.47
N HIS A 223 26.32 -14.01 3.35
CA HIS A 223 27.11 -15.23 3.50
C HIS A 223 26.93 -16.08 2.24
N LYS A 224 28.06 -16.31 1.55
CA LYS A 224 28.18 -17.18 0.37
C LYS A 224 27.98 -18.63 0.70
#